data_3c5abea8dd968b2b0853787e3c01cf58
#
_entry.id   3c5abea8dd968b2b0853787e3c01cf58
#
_cell.length_a   1.000
_cell.length_b   1.000
_cell.length_c   1.000
_cell.angle_alpha   90.00
_cell.angle_beta   90.00
_cell.angle_gamma   90.00
#
_symmetry.space_group_name_H-M   'P 1'
#
loop_
_entity.id
_entity.type
_entity.pdbx_description
1 polymer ?
#
loop_
_entity_poly.entity_id
_entity_poly.type
_entity_poly.pdbx_seq_one_letter_code
_entity_poly.pdbx_strand_id
1 'polypeptide(L)'
;AYFKKKYGKELKEHSKQIFGAPPLLNKKLEQNSFDAILTYWPYQAKLLTNENFVKVVNITEILKKLNLPEGIPVIGWVFKENWAVDQTDILNNFLSTSREAKKLMLESDQVWEKVRPFMNADDEKLFKNLRDIYREGIPSNEFTKDQINGSKKLYSILAEIGGIELVGKAKKLSPGTFWTK
;
A
#
# COMPACT_ATOMS: atom_id res chain seq x y z
N ALA A 1 13.01 10.22 0.48
CA ALA A 1 13.77 9.57 1.56
C ALA A 1 14.85 8.64 1.01
N TYR A 2 14.48 7.51 0.42
CA TYR A 2 15.41 6.49 -0.03
C TYR A 2 16.44 7.01 -1.05
N PHE A 3 16.01 7.73 -2.07
CA PHE A 3 16.89 8.31 -3.09
C PHE A 3 17.93 9.25 -2.45
N LYS A 4 17.48 10.15 -1.58
CA LYS A 4 18.37 11.05 -0.83
C LYS A 4 19.38 10.29 0.04
N LYS A 5 18.92 9.26 0.77
CA LYS A 5 19.78 8.41 1.60
C LYS A 5 20.83 7.67 0.77
N LYS A 6 20.44 7.17 -0.41
CA LYS A 6 21.33 6.37 -1.28
C LYS A 6 22.33 7.21 -2.09
N TYR A 7 21.89 8.36 -2.59
CA TYR A 7 22.64 9.14 -3.58
C TYR A 7 23.07 10.52 -3.07
N GLY A 8 22.64 10.94 -1.87
CA GLY A 8 22.91 12.27 -1.31
C GLY A 8 22.22 13.43 -2.05
N LYS A 9 21.26 13.12 -2.94
CA LYS A 9 20.61 14.08 -3.86
C LYS A 9 19.09 14.02 -3.71
N GLU A 10 18.42 15.10 -4.03
CA GLU A 10 16.95 15.13 -4.07
C GLU A 10 16.44 14.61 -5.42
N LEU A 11 15.48 13.69 -5.40
CA LEU A 11 14.90 13.13 -6.63
C LEU A 11 14.31 14.21 -7.54
N LYS A 12 13.68 15.23 -6.96
CA LYS A 12 13.05 16.36 -7.69
C LYS A 12 14.05 17.17 -8.54
N GLU A 13 15.33 17.14 -8.21
CA GLU A 13 16.41 17.83 -8.95
C GLU A 13 16.86 17.03 -10.17
N HIS A 14 16.50 15.74 -10.22
CA HIS A 14 16.89 14.80 -11.25
C HIS A 14 15.73 14.22 -12.05
N SER A 15 14.50 14.71 -11.80
CA SER A 15 13.30 14.26 -12.47
C SER A 15 12.29 15.38 -12.64
N LYS A 16 11.58 15.37 -13.75
CA LYS A 16 10.40 16.21 -13.95
C LYS A 16 9.20 15.48 -13.36
N GLN A 17 8.76 15.92 -12.17
CA GLN A 17 7.63 15.30 -11.47
C GLN A 17 6.31 15.88 -11.98
N ILE A 18 5.36 15.02 -12.30
CA ILE A 18 4.01 15.37 -12.70
C ILE A 18 3.04 14.56 -11.83
N PHE A 19 2.03 15.24 -11.32
CA PHE A 19 1.01 14.66 -10.46
C PHE A 19 -0.31 14.55 -11.22
N GLY A 20 -1.04 13.46 -10.99
CA GLY A 20 -2.32 13.25 -11.64
C GLY A 20 -3.04 12.01 -11.11
N ALA A 21 -4.29 11.82 -11.54
CA ALA A 21 -5.05 10.63 -11.20
C ALA A 21 -4.41 9.37 -11.82
N PRO A 22 -4.37 8.23 -11.11
CA PRO A 22 -3.71 7.02 -11.58
C PRO A 22 -4.13 6.55 -12.98
N PRO A 23 -5.42 6.57 -13.39
CA PRO A 23 -5.80 6.20 -14.74
C PRO A 23 -5.18 7.08 -15.82
N LEU A 24 -5.07 8.38 -15.54
CA LEU A 24 -4.46 9.33 -16.46
C LEU A 24 -2.95 9.10 -16.58
N LEU A 25 -2.27 8.86 -15.45
CA LEU A 25 -0.84 8.57 -15.44
C LEU A 25 -0.52 7.27 -16.18
N ASN A 26 -1.32 6.21 -15.98
CA ASN A 26 -1.18 4.96 -16.74
C ASN A 26 -1.28 5.22 -18.24
N LYS A 27 -2.32 5.92 -18.68
CA LYS A 27 -2.51 6.25 -20.11
C LYS A 27 -1.34 7.05 -20.69
N LYS A 28 -0.79 7.98 -19.91
CA LYS A 28 0.38 8.77 -20.33
C LYS A 28 1.65 7.93 -20.43
N LEU A 29 1.83 6.96 -19.53
CA LEU A 29 2.94 6.01 -19.62
C LEU A 29 2.78 5.12 -20.88
N GLU A 30 1.60 4.58 -21.15
CA GLU A 30 1.29 3.80 -22.35
C GLU A 30 1.52 4.58 -23.66
N GLN A 31 1.38 5.91 -23.62
CA GLN A 31 1.67 6.83 -24.72
C GLN A 31 3.15 7.27 -24.80
N ASN A 32 4.04 6.66 -24.03
CA ASN A 32 5.45 7.04 -23.92
C ASN A 32 5.70 8.51 -23.53
N SER A 33 4.74 9.13 -22.80
CA SER A 33 4.87 10.51 -22.32
C SER A 33 5.64 10.60 -20.99
N PHE A 34 5.89 9.47 -20.35
CA PHE A 34 6.65 9.34 -19.10
C PHE A 34 7.61 8.16 -19.19
N ASP A 35 8.78 8.28 -18.53
CA ASP A 35 9.75 7.20 -18.40
C ASP A 35 9.36 6.20 -17.30
N ALA A 36 8.67 6.69 -16.25
CA ALA A 36 8.21 5.88 -15.12
C ALA A 36 7.03 6.56 -14.39
N ILE A 37 6.24 5.77 -13.71
CA ILE A 37 5.18 6.27 -12.80
C ILE A 37 5.24 5.57 -11.45
N LEU A 38 4.75 6.24 -10.40
CA LEU A 38 4.37 5.65 -9.14
C LEU A 38 2.86 5.45 -9.13
N THR A 39 2.40 4.22 -8.97
CA THR A 39 0.98 3.89 -9.06
C THR A 39 0.54 2.88 -8.00
N TYR A 40 -0.77 2.65 -7.88
CA TYR A 40 -1.35 1.69 -6.95
C TYR A 40 -1.45 0.30 -7.61
N TRP A 41 -1.54 -0.72 -6.78
CA TRP A 41 -1.54 -2.12 -7.19
C TRP A 41 -2.54 -2.48 -8.32
N PRO A 42 -3.81 -1.99 -8.38
CA PRO A 42 -4.72 -2.34 -9.46
C PRO A 42 -4.27 -1.77 -10.81
N TYR A 43 -3.73 -0.56 -10.78
CA TYR A 43 -3.21 0.10 -11.99
C TYR A 43 -1.88 -0.50 -12.44
N GLN A 44 -1.05 -0.94 -11.49
CA GLN A 44 0.15 -1.75 -11.78
C GLN A 44 -0.23 -3.06 -12.45
N ALA A 45 -1.22 -3.80 -11.91
CA ALA A 45 -1.69 -5.06 -12.49
C ALA A 45 -2.12 -4.89 -13.95
N LYS A 46 -2.81 -3.80 -14.26
CA LYS A 46 -3.22 -3.45 -15.63
C LYS A 46 -2.02 -3.16 -16.53
N LEU A 47 -1.07 -2.36 -16.11
CA LEU A 47 0.14 -2.07 -16.89
C LEU A 47 0.94 -3.34 -17.20
N LEU A 48 1.08 -4.24 -16.23
CA LEU A 48 1.83 -5.49 -16.37
C LEU A 48 1.13 -6.54 -17.27
N THR A 49 -0.05 -6.25 -17.80
CA THR A 49 -0.59 -7.05 -18.93
C THR A 49 0.18 -6.80 -20.21
N ASN A 50 0.83 -5.65 -20.35
CA ASN A 50 1.70 -5.29 -21.46
C ASN A 50 3.17 -5.58 -21.07
N GLU A 51 3.84 -6.44 -21.84
CA GLU A 51 5.23 -6.89 -21.58
C GLU A 51 6.29 -5.79 -21.74
N ASN A 52 5.91 -4.63 -22.30
CA ASN A 52 6.79 -3.46 -22.39
C ASN A 52 6.99 -2.75 -21.04
N PHE A 53 6.20 -3.09 -20.02
CA PHE A 53 6.30 -2.49 -18.70
C PHE A 53 6.82 -3.46 -17.66
N VAL A 54 7.67 -2.96 -16.77
CA VAL A 54 8.26 -3.74 -15.70
C VAL A 54 8.14 -3.01 -14.36
N LYS A 55 7.99 -3.78 -13.28
CA LYS A 55 8.08 -3.27 -11.92
C LYS A 55 9.55 -3.02 -11.56
N VAL A 56 9.94 -1.76 -11.40
CA VAL A 56 11.32 -1.36 -11.07
C VAL A 56 11.61 -1.54 -9.57
N VAL A 57 10.66 -1.17 -8.72
CA VAL A 57 10.78 -1.25 -7.26
C VAL A 57 9.38 -1.20 -6.63
N ASN A 58 9.21 -1.86 -5.50
CA ASN A 58 8.01 -1.72 -4.68
C ASN A 58 8.29 -0.97 -3.37
N ILE A 59 7.21 -0.49 -2.73
CA ILE A 59 7.35 0.29 -1.49
C ILE A 59 7.93 -0.54 -0.34
N THR A 60 7.65 -1.85 -0.28
CA THR A 60 8.16 -2.76 0.75
C THR A 60 9.69 -2.85 0.68
N GLU A 61 10.25 -2.95 -0.53
CA GLU A 61 11.70 -2.92 -0.74
C GLU A 61 12.32 -1.60 -0.30
N ILE A 62 11.65 -0.47 -0.56
CA ILE A 62 12.10 0.85 -0.11
C ILE A 62 12.09 0.93 1.41
N LEU A 63 11.03 0.47 2.07
CA LEU A 63 10.92 0.47 3.53
C LEU A 63 12.02 -0.37 4.17
N LYS A 64 12.29 -1.56 3.62
CA LYS A 64 13.39 -2.43 4.06
C LYS A 64 14.76 -1.75 3.94
N LYS A 65 15.01 -1.06 2.84
CA LYS A 65 16.26 -0.28 2.63
C LYS A 65 16.36 0.96 3.53
N LEU A 66 15.26 1.41 4.11
CA LEU A 66 15.23 2.44 5.15
C LEU A 66 15.37 1.86 6.58
N ASN A 67 15.64 0.56 6.71
CA ASN A 67 15.73 -0.16 8.00
C ASN A 67 14.43 -0.07 8.79
N LEU A 68 13.30 -0.23 8.10
CA LEU A 68 11.97 -0.36 8.67
C LEU A 68 11.54 -1.82 8.67
N PRO A 69 10.77 -2.28 9.65
CA PRO A 69 10.28 -3.66 9.70
C PRO A 69 9.36 -3.97 8.52
N GLU A 70 9.26 -5.23 8.17
CA GLU A 70 8.31 -5.70 7.17
C GLU A 70 6.86 -5.63 7.71
N GLY A 71 5.91 -5.51 6.80
CA GLY A 71 4.48 -5.52 7.16
C GLY A 71 3.99 -4.26 7.87
N ILE A 72 4.70 -3.12 7.75
CA ILE A 72 4.16 -1.84 8.22
C ILE A 72 2.82 -1.58 7.51
N PRO A 73 1.72 -1.38 8.25
CA PRO A 73 0.43 -1.10 7.66
C PRO A 73 0.44 0.31 7.06
N VAL A 74 0.14 0.39 5.76
CA VAL A 74 -0.04 1.66 5.05
C VAL A 74 -1.53 2.01 4.95
N ILE A 75 -2.38 0.99 4.95
CA ILE A 75 -3.84 1.10 4.89
C ILE A 75 -4.43 0.22 5.98
N GLY A 76 -5.52 0.68 6.60
CA GLY A 76 -6.21 -0.08 7.65
C GLY A 76 -7.68 0.33 7.80
N TRP A 77 -8.40 -0.44 8.59
CA TRP A 77 -9.74 -0.09 9.01
C TRP A 77 -9.69 1.09 9.99
N VAL A 78 -10.60 2.05 9.81
CA VAL A 78 -10.68 3.25 10.65
C VAL A 78 -12.05 3.30 11.32
N PHE A 79 -12.07 3.53 12.62
CA PHE A 79 -13.29 3.62 13.41
C PHE A 79 -13.13 4.61 14.58
N LYS A 80 -14.22 5.04 15.16
CA LYS A 80 -14.20 5.90 16.35
C LYS A 80 -13.91 5.07 17.59
N GLU A 81 -12.97 5.53 18.44
CA GLU A 81 -12.59 4.81 19.65
C GLU A 81 -13.79 4.55 20.59
N ASN A 82 -14.63 5.55 20.83
CA ASN A 82 -15.82 5.40 21.68
C ASN A 82 -16.74 4.29 21.15
N TRP A 83 -17.01 4.27 19.84
CA TRP A 83 -17.81 3.21 19.23
C TRP A 83 -17.17 1.84 19.40
N ALA A 84 -15.86 1.74 19.23
CA ALA A 84 -15.13 0.48 19.37
C ALA A 84 -15.13 -0.06 20.80
N VAL A 85 -15.10 0.81 21.80
CA VAL A 85 -15.24 0.43 23.22
C VAL A 85 -16.64 -0.09 23.50
N ASP A 86 -17.67 0.61 23.01
CA ASP A 86 -19.07 0.25 23.24
C ASP A 86 -19.50 -0.99 22.42
N GLN A 87 -18.83 -1.28 21.31
CA GLN A 87 -19.17 -2.34 20.36
C GLN A 87 -18.00 -3.31 20.13
N THR A 88 -17.25 -3.62 21.18
CA THR A 88 -16.03 -4.44 21.11
C THR A 88 -16.27 -5.80 20.43
N ASP A 89 -17.38 -6.47 20.72
CA ASP A 89 -17.70 -7.77 20.13
C ASP A 89 -17.95 -7.68 18.62
N ILE A 90 -18.67 -6.64 18.19
CA ILE A 90 -18.92 -6.40 16.75
C ILE A 90 -17.60 -6.12 16.05
N LEU A 91 -16.75 -5.28 16.63
CA LEU A 91 -15.44 -4.96 16.07
C LEU A 91 -14.56 -6.21 15.96
N ASN A 92 -14.48 -7.02 17.01
CA ASN A 92 -13.69 -8.24 17.02
C ASN A 92 -14.18 -9.26 15.98
N ASN A 93 -15.48 -9.46 15.87
CA ASN A 93 -16.09 -10.31 14.85
C ASN A 93 -15.77 -9.82 13.43
N PHE A 94 -15.89 -8.51 13.18
CA PHE A 94 -15.54 -7.91 11.91
C PHE A 94 -14.05 -8.11 11.56
N LEU A 95 -13.15 -7.86 12.51
CA LEU A 95 -11.70 -8.03 12.30
C LEU A 95 -11.32 -9.50 12.08
N SER A 96 -11.95 -10.43 12.80
CA SER A 96 -11.77 -11.87 12.60
C SER A 96 -12.22 -12.30 11.21
N THR A 97 -13.46 -11.97 10.84
CA THR A 97 -14.02 -12.28 9.53
C THR A 97 -13.17 -11.67 8.39
N SER A 98 -12.68 -10.45 8.57
CA SER A 98 -11.79 -9.81 7.59
C SER A 98 -10.46 -10.58 7.43
N ARG A 99 -9.88 -11.10 8.52
CA ARG A 99 -8.67 -11.94 8.47
C ARG A 99 -8.94 -13.27 7.79
N GLU A 100 -10.02 -13.94 8.14
CA GLU A 100 -10.43 -15.19 7.52
C GLU A 100 -10.67 -15.04 6.01
N ALA A 101 -11.36 -14.00 5.59
CA ALA A 101 -11.56 -13.70 4.17
C ALA A 101 -10.22 -13.50 3.44
N LYS A 102 -9.28 -12.74 4.02
CA LYS A 102 -7.95 -12.56 3.43
C LYS A 102 -7.16 -13.86 3.35
N LYS A 103 -7.26 -14.73 4.37
CA LYS A 103 -6.66 -16.05 4.36
C LYS A 103 -7.21 -16.91 3.23
N LEU A 104 -8.53 -16.95 3.05
CA LEU A 104 -9.18 -17.66 1.95
C LEU A 104 -8.73 -17.13 0.58
N MET A 105 -8.61 -15.80 0.42
CA MET A 105 -8.10 -15.18 -0.80
C MET A 105 -6.61 -15.51 -1.05
N LEU A 106 -5.83 -15.71 0.00
CA LEU A 106 -4.43 -16.11 -0.12
C LEU A 106 -4.29 -17.55 -0.59
N GLU A 107 -5.13 -18.46 -0.06
CA GLU A 107 -4.96 -19.91 -0.19
C GLU A 107 -5.78 -20.54 -1.33
N SER A 108 -6.86 -19.89 -1.79
CA SER A 108 -7.82 -20.50 -2.73
C SER A 108 -8.04 -19.70 -3.99
N ASP A 109 -7.75 -20.31 -5.15
CA ASP A 109 -8.09 -19.73 -6.46
C ASP A 109 -9.62 -19.73 -6.71
N GLN A 110 -10.32 -20.71 -6.14
CA GLN A 110 -11.78 -20.79 -6.25
C GLN A 110 -12.51 -19.57 -5.68
N VAL A 111 -11.95 -18.98 -4.61
CA VAL A 111 -12.49 -17.72 -4.03
C VAL A 111 -12.33 -16.58 -5.02
N TRP A 112 -11.24 -16.53 -5.75
CA TRP A 112 -11.00 -15.49 -6.76
C TRP A 112 -11.96 -15.57 -7.94
N GLU A 113 -12.32 -16.78 -8.37
CA GLU A 113 -13.35 -16.95 -9.40
C GLU A 113 -14.72 -16.39 -8.95
N LYS A 114 -15.06 -16.51 -7.65
CA LYS A 114 -16.29 -15.91 -7.10
C LYS A 114 -16.25 -14.38 -7.05
N VAL A 115 -15.09 -13.75 -6.85
CA VAL A 115 -14.95 -12.29 -6.83
C VAL A 115 -14.67 -11.69 -8.21
N ARG A 116 -14.28 -12.52 -9.18
CA ARG A 116 -13.95 -12.10 -10.55
C ARG A 116 -14.99 -11.15 -11.19
N PRO A 117 -16.32 -11.39 -11.06
CA PRO A 117 -17.33 -10.48 -11.62
C PRO A 117 -17.25 -9.03 -11.10
N PHE A 118 -16.63 -8.83 -9.93
CA PHE A 118 -16.47 -7.52 -9.30
C PHE A 118 -15.12 -6.84 -9.59
N MET A 119 -14.21 -7.55 -10.30
CA MET A 119 -12.84 -7.07 -10.51
C MET A 119 -12.67 -6.22 -11.76
N ASN A 120 -13.66 -6.14 -12.64
CA ASN A 120 -13.55 -5.52 -13.96
C ASN A 120 -12.32 -6.04 -14.73
N ALA A 121 -12.09 -7.34 -14.67
CA ALA A 121 -10.98 -8.02 -15.32
C ALA A 121 -11.49 -8.67 -16.62
N ASP A 122 -11.33 -7.95 -17.73
CA ASP A 122 -11.88 -8.32 -19.05
C ASP A 122 -11.17 -9.53 -19.66
N ASP A 123 -9.92 -9.77 -19.26
CA ASP A 123 -9.11 -10.88 -19.74
C ASP A 123 -8.43 -11.67 -18.60
N GLU A 124 -7.98 -12.86 -18.94
CA GLU A 124 -7.35 -13.80 -18.00
C GLU A 124 -6.01 -13.29 -17.45
N LYS A 125 -5.21 -12.57 -18.25
CA LYS A 125 -3.92 -12.03 -17.83
C LYS A 125 -4.13 -10.94 -16.77
N LEU A 126 -5.09 -10.04 -17.00
CA LEU A 126 -5.45 -9.01 -16.03
C LEU A 126 -6.00 -9.63 -14.72
N PHE A 127 -6.88 -10.62 -14.82
CA PHE A 127 -7.42 -11.32 -13.66
C PHE A 127 -6.31 -11.93 -12.81
N LYS A 128 -5.38 -12.68 -13.41
CA LYS A 128 -4.24 -13.27 -12.71
C LYS A 128 -3.33 -12.22 -12.08
N ASN A 129 -2.99 -11.17 -12.81
CA ASN A 129 -2.17 -10.08 -12.28
C ASN A 129 -2.82 -9.41 -11.07
N LEU A 130 -4.12 -9.12 -11.12
CA LEU A 130 -4.86 -8.54 -10.00
C LEU A 130 -4.83 -9.46 -8.78
N ARG A 131 -5.12 -10.75 -8.98
CA ARG A 131 -5.07 -11.76 -7.91
C ARG A 131 -3.69 -11.83 -7.26
N ASP A 132 -2.66 -12.00 -8.07
CA ASP A 132 -1.31 -12.29 -7.58
C ASP A 132 -0.70 -11.07 -6.88
N ILE A 133 -0.88 -9.87 -7.44
CA ILE A 133 -0.42 -8.64 -6.79
C ILE A 133 -1.19 -8.34 -5.50
N TYR A 134 -2.50 -8.63 -5.45
CA TYR A 134 -3.25 -8.49 -4.21
C TYR A 134 -2.74 -9.45 -3.13
N ARG A 135 -2.45 -10.70 -3.49
CA ARG A 135 -1.87 -11.70 -2.59
C ARG A 135 -0.53 -11.27 -2.00
N GLU A 136 0.34 -10.63 -2.80
CA GLU A 136 1.60 -10.05 -2.30
C GLU A 136 1.36 -9.03 -1.17
N GLY A 137 0.23 -8.35 -1.16
CA GLY A 137 -0.15 -7.33 -0.18
C GLY A 137 -0.87 -7.85 1.06
N ILE A 138 -1.27 -9.13 1.10
CA ILE A 138 -1.94 -9.71 2.28
C ILE A 138 -0.91 -9.91 3.39
N PRO A 139 -1.11 -9.32 4.59
CA PRO A 139 -0.19 -9.52 5.71
C PRO A 139 -0.14 -10.98 6.13
N SER A 140 1.06 -11.52 6.29
CA SER A 140 1.28 -12.91 6.73
C SER A 140 1.13 -13.10 8.24
N ASN A 141 1.25 -12.04 9.03
CA ASN A 141 1.28 -12.08 10.48
C ASN A 141 0.29 -11.09 11.10
N GLU A 142 -0.02 -11.33 12.37
CA GLU A 142 -0.75 -10.36 13.19
C GLU A 142 0.05 -9.06 13.35
N PHE A 143 -0.68 -7.98 13.63
CA PHE A 143 -0.10 -6.66 13.82
C PHE A 143 0.69 -6.59 15.13
N THR A 144 1.99 -6.39 15.05
CA THR A 144 2.93 -6.49 16.16
C THR A 144 3.38 -5.12 16.69
N LYS A 145 3.98 -5.10 17.89
CA LYS A 145 4.60 -3.90 18.46
C LYS A 145 5.73 -3.34 17.56
N ASP A 146 6.46 -4.20 16.86
CA ASP A 146 7.52 -3.77 15.94
C ASP A 146 6.96 -3.04 14.74
N GLN A 147 5.82 -3.48 14.21
CA GLN A 147 5.13 -2.79 13.11
C GLN A 147 4.54 -1.44 13.56
N ILE A 148 4.04 -1.34 14.81
CA ILE A 148 3.63 -0.06 15.41
C ILE A 148 4.82 0.90 15.52
N ASN A 149 5.95 0.44 16.02
CA ASN A 149 7.16 1.24 16.15
C ASN A 149 7.74 1.62 14.77
N GLY A 150 7.69 0.69 13.82
CA GLY A 150 8.03 0.94 12.42
C GLY A 150 7.16 2.02 11.79
N SER A 151 5.86 1.99 12.04
CA SER A 151 4.92 3.02 11.58
C SER A 151 5.23 4.40 12.16
N LYS A 152 5.56 4.46 13.46
CA LYS A 152 5.99 5.72 14.11
C LYS A 152 7.27 6.26 13.47
N LYS A 153 8.24 5.38 13.20
CA LYS A 153 9.51 5.76 12.55
C LYS A 153 9.29 6.21 11.11
N LEU A 154 8.44 5.49 10.34
CA LEU A 154 8.06 5.89 8.99
C LEU A 154 7.41 7.27 8.98
N TYR A 155 6.46 7.52 9.88
CA TYR A 155 5.80 8.81 10.00
C TYR A 155 6.80 9.94 10.29
N SER A 156 7.77 9.72 11.18
CA SER A 156 8.82 10.70 11.49
C SER A 156 9.69 11.02 10.27
N ILE A 157 10.05 10.01 9.48
CA ILE A 157 10.78 10.18 8.21
C ILE A 157 9.96 11.01 7.21
N LEU A 158 8.66 10.74 7.11
CA LEU A 158 7.78 11.50 6.22
C LEU A 158 7.62 12.95 6.68
N ALA A 159 7.51 13.18 8.00
CA ALA A 159 7.43 14.52 8.58
C ALA A 159 8.73 15.34 8.36
N GLU A 160 9.89 14.69 8.46
CA GLU A 160 11.19 15.32 8.21
C GLU A 160 11.36 15.74 6.75
N ILE A 161 10.93 14.91 5.82
CA ILE A 161 11.18 15.11 4.39
C ILE A 161 10.08 15.97 3.73
N GLY A 162 8.82 15.67 4.02
CA GLY A 162 7.67 16.31 3.39
C GLY A 162 7.10 17.48 4.20
N GLY A 163 7.51 17.60 5.47
CA GLY A 163 7.06 18.69 6.34
C GLY A 163 5.55 18.76 6.50
N ILE A 164 5.06 19.95 6.80
CA ILE A 164 3.65 20.23 7.05
C ILE A 164 2.74 19.94 5.84
N GLU A 165 3.26 20.05 4.64
CA GLU A 165 2.53 19.78 3.40
C GLU A 165 2.14 18.31 3.27
N LEU A 166 2.97 17.40 3.80
CA LEU A 166 2.73 15.96 3.71
C LEU A 166 1.98 15.40 4.91
N VAL A 167 2.39 15.76 6.13
CA VAL A 167 1.88 15.13 7.36
C VAL A 167 1.03 16.05 8.21
N GLY A 168 0.76 17.28 7.76
CA GLY A 168 0.08 18.29 8.54
C GLY A 168 0.94 18.82 9.70
N LYS A 169 0.29 19.33 10.75
CA LYS A 169 0.99 19.95 11.90
C LYS A 169 1.66 18.94 12.84
N ALA A 170 1.26 17.68 12.81
CA ALA A 170 1.79 16.65 13.70
C ALA A 170 3.14 16.14 13.18
N LYS A 171 4.19 16.23 14.00
CA LYS A 171 5.52 15.70 13.68
C LYS A 171 5.71 14.24 14.06
N LYS A 172 4.78 13.69 14.82
CA LYS A 172 4.78 12.29 15.30
C LYS A 172 3.39 11.71 15.16
N LEU A 173 3.33 10.41 14.95
CA LEU A 173 2.08 9.67 14.96
C LEU A 173 1.43 9.77 16.34
N SER A 174 0.15 10.12 16.39
CA SER A 174 -0.58 10.33 17.64
C SER A 174 -0.66 9.04 18.47
N PRO A 175 -0.57 9.11 19.82
CA PRO A 175 -0.92 7.99 20.68
C PRO A 175 -2.35 7.51 20.36
N GLY A 176 -2.58 6.20 20.43
CA GLY A 176 -3.90 5.62 20.14
C GLY A 176 -4.26 5.51 18.66
N THR A 177 -3.34 5.83 17.73
CA THR A 177 -3.59 5.62 16.27
C THR A 177 -3.90 4.15 15.95
N PHE A 178 -3.35 3.21 16.70
CA PHE A 178 -3.57 1.78 16.50
C PHE A 178 -4.40 1.21 17.64
N TRP A 179 -5.43 0.45 17.27
CA TRP A 179 -6.24 -0.32 18.20
C TRP A 179 -5.46 -1.55 18.67
N THR A 180 -5.19 -1.63 19.96
CA THR A 180 -4.40 -2.71 20.61
C THR A 180 -5.10 -3.33 21.81
N LYS A 181 -6.40 -3.07 21.96
CA LYS A 181 -7.24 -3.59 23.06
C LYS A 181 -7.86 -4.92 22.68
#